data_f31bcc915c39eb9814062a0366e1d82b
#
_entry.id   f31bcc915c39eb9814062a0366e1d82b
#
_cell.length_a   1.000
_cell.length_b   1.000
_cell.length_c   1.000
_cell.angle_alpha   90.00
_cell.angle_beta   90.00
_cell.angle_gamma   90.00
#
_symmetry.space_group_name_H-M   'P 1'
#
loop_
_entity.id
_entity.type
_entity.pdbx_description
1 polymer ?
#
loop_
_entity_poly.entity_id
_entity_poly.type
_entity_poly.pdbx_seq_one_letter_code
_entity_poly.pdbx_strand_id
1 'polypeptide(L)'
;MKNLSLLLVLALLLSLAGCGSTDTGLLEGVTPAGAGDAADAAQPVAEFTAKLFNEAYDGGDALISPVSVLAAMAMTEAGARGETLAQMEDAFGVDAETMRLALAAYMGAVEGTEAKMANSIWFRDDGTFEPDQDFLAECASFAGADIFAREFNDAACREINSWVSEHTDGMIEDILGEIPSDAVMYLVNALAFEADWASEYQEHQVRDGVFHAEDGDKTAQMMYGDEQTYLSGEGFTGFMKPYKGGRYAFAALLPDEGVGLDGLVSSLSGEALSSMLANAEGAAVETAMPSFSSEYDAELSGTLKALGMADAFDGERADFTGMGYSTLGNIYIS
;
A
#
# COMPACT_ATOMS: atom_id res chain seq x y z
N MET A 1 22.26 -26.63 46.06
CA MET A 1 21.51 -27.69 45.39
C MET A 1 20.04 -27.31 45.44
N LYS A 2 19.56 -26.63 44.45
CA LYS A 2 18.13 -26.30 44.30
C LYS A 2 17.70 -26.83 42.93
N ASN A 3 16.78 -27.79 43.00
CA ASN A 3 16.22 -28.46 41.85
C ASN A 3 15.42 -27.43 41.01
N LEU A 4 15.83 -27.25 39.78
CA LEU A 4 15.10 -26.49 38.79
C LEU A 4 14.12 -27.48 38.14
N SER A 5 12.85 -27.39 38.54
CA SER A 5 11.76 -28.16 37.91
C SER A 5 11.53 -27.55 36.53
N LEU A 6 11.87 -28.33 35.51
CA LEU A 6 11.54 -28.04 34.11
C LEU A 6 10.04 -28.25 33.94
N LEU A 7 9.25 -27.20 34.01
CA LEU A 7 7.86 -27.19 33.61
C LEU A 7 7.83 -27.18 32.07
N LEU A 8 7.62 -28.35 31.51
CA LEU A 8 7.30 -28.56 30.09
C LEU A 8 5.88 -28.02 29.87
N VAL A 9 5.73 -26.75 29.55
CA VAL A 9 4.49 -26.22 29.01
C VAL A 9 4.40 -26.73 27.58
N LEU A 10 3.69 -27.83 27.41
CA LEU A 10 3.20 -28.27 26.11
C LEU A 10 2.14 -27.26 25.67
N ALA A 11 2.59 -26.18 25.02
CA ALA A 11 1.68 -25.34 24.28
C ALA A 11 1.11 -26.19 23.16
N LEU A 12 -0.08 -26.73 23.39
CA LEU A 12 -0.96 -27.15 22.30
C LEU A 12 -1.20 -25.85 21.48
N LEU A 13 -0.44 -25.71 20.42
CA LEU A 13 -0.85 -24.90 19.28
C LEU A 13 -2.11 -25.57 18.70
N LEU A 14 -3.24 -25.33 19.34
CA LEU A 14 -4.47 -25.22 18.60
C LEU A 14 -4.22 -24.02 17.66
N SER A 15 -3.79 -24.33 16.45
CA SER A 15 -4.06 -23.49 15.31
C SER A 15 -5.60 -23.39 15.26
N LEU A 16 -6.15 -22.44 16.00
CA LEU A 16 -7.32 -21.77 15.55
C LEU A 16 -6.85 -21.10 14.25
N ALA A 17 -6.97 -21.86 13.12
CA ALA A 17 -7.21 -21.24 11.87
C ALA A 17 -8.31 -20.24 12.17
N GLY A 18 -7.98 -18.97 12.23
CA GLY A 18 -8.93 -17.89 12.14
C GLY A 18 -9.63 -18.17 10.82
N CYS A 19 -10.81 -18.73 10.90
CA CYS A 19 -11.73 -18.75 9.80
C CYS A 19 -12.19 -17.30 9.61
N GLY A 20 -11.39 -16.49 8.94
CA GLY A 20 -11.95 -15.62 7.95
C GLY A 20 -12.58 -16.57 6.93
N SER A 21 -13.85 -16.86 7.07
CA SER A 21 -14.55 -17.64 6.07
C SER A 21 -14.71 -16.74 4.86
N THR A 22 -13.74 -16.80 3.93
CA THR A 22 -14.10 -16.56 2.54
C THR A 22 -15.35 -17.39 2.30
N ASP A 23 -16.40 -16.80 1.77
CA ASP A 23 -17.55 -17.57 1.28
C ASP A 23 -17.06 -18.38 0.08
N THR A 24 -16.17 -19.35 0.37
CA THR A 24 -15.41 -20.14 -0.62
C THR A 24 -16.27 -20.90 -1.61
N GLY A 25 -17.58 -21.03 -1.31
CA GLY A 25 -18.55 -21.54 -2.28
C GLY A 25 -18.81 -20.63 -3.48
N LEU A 26 -18.42 -19.33 -3.42
CA LEU A 26 -18.60 -18.38 -4.54
C LEU A 26 -17.53 -18.53 -5.62
N LEU A 27 -16.35 -19.08 -5.29
CA LEU A 27 -15.19 -19.12 -6.20
C LEU A 27 -14.50 -20.50 -6.24
N GLU A 28 -15.24 -21.61 -6.22
CA GLU A 28 -14.66 -22.94 -6.40
C GLU A 28 -13.92 -23.03 -7.75
N GLY A 29 -12.62 -23.28 -7.71
CA GLY A 29 -11.80 -23.59 -8.90
C GLY A 29 -11.07 -22.38 -9.52
N VAL A 30 -11.04 -21.21 -8.89
CA VAL A 30 -10.19 -20.10 -9.33
C VAL A 30 -8.72 -20.48 -9.14
N THR A 31 -7.95 -20.43 -10.21
CA THR A 31 -6.50 -20.64 -10.18
C THR A 31 -5.82 -19.27 -10.17
N PRO A 32 -4.86 -19.03 -9.26
CA PRO A 32 -4.10 -17.77 -9.25
C PRO A 32 -3.47 -17.51 -10.63
N ALA A 33 -3.47 -16.25 -11.07
CA ALA A 33 -2.78 -15.84 -12.27
C ALA A 33 -1.29 -16.18 -12.15
N GLY A 34 -0.71 -16.72 -13.22
CA GLY A 34 0.74 -16.89 -13.29
C GLY A 34 1.41 -15.53 -13.21
N ALA A 35 2.51 -15.41 -12.46
CA ALA A 35 3.30 -14.18 -12.41
C ALA A 35 3.77 -13.83 -13.83
N GLY A 36 3.31 -12.68 -14.34
CA GLY A 36 3.80 -12.09 -15.58
C GLY A 36 5.16 -11.42 -15.37
N ASP A 37 5.73 -10.88 -16.45
CA ASP A 37 6.91 -10.02 -16.35
C ASP A 37 6.45 -8.61 -15.92
N ALA A 38 6.77 -8.23 -14.68
CA ALA A 38 6.44 -6.92 -14.14
C ALA A 38 7.35 -5.80 -14.68
N ALA A 39 8.32 -6.12 -15.52
CA ALA A 39 9.31 -5.14 -16.01
C ALA A 39 8.66 -3.99 -16.79
N ASP A 40 7.62 -4.29 -17.58
CA ASP A 40 6.93 -3.30 -18.40
C ASP A 40 6.14 -2.27 -17.55
N ALA A 41 5.74 -2.63 -16.34
CA ALA A 41 5.03 -1.75 -15.42
C ALA A 41 5.95 -0.93 -14.50
N ALA A 42 7.25 -1.25 -14.42
CA ALA A 42 8.14 -0.64 -13.43
C ALA A 42 8.24 0.90 -13.58
N GLN A 43 8.42 1.40 -14.79
CA GLN A 43 8.51 2.84 -15.03
C GLN A 43 7.16 3.56 -14.86
N PRO A 44 6.03 3.07 -15.42
CA PRO A 44 4.70 3.62 -15.13
C PRO A 44 4.35 3.63 -13.64
N VAL A 45 4.64 2.57 -12.90
CA VAL A 45 4.42 2.50 -11.44
C VAL A 45 5.26 3.55 -10.71
N ALA A 46 6.53 3.74 -11.09
CA ALA A 46 7.36 4.79 -10.51
C ALA A 46 6.81 6.20 -10.82
N GLU A 47 6.32 6.42 -12.03
CA GLU A 47 5.70 7.68 -12.43
C GLU A 47 4.40 7.95 -11.68
N PHE A 48 3.52 6.95 -11.57
CA PHE A 48 2.30 7.05 -10.76
C PHE A 48 2.63 7.33 -9.28
N THR A 49 3.64 6.63 -8.72
CA THR A 49 4.11 6.84 -7.35
C THR A 49 4.50 8.30 -7.11
N ALA A 50 5.30 8.87 -8.00
CA ALA A 50 5.72 10.27 -7.89
C ALA A 50 4.55 11.25 -8.01
N LYS A 51 3.66 11.05 -8.99
CA LYS A 51 2.46 11.87 -9.19
C LYS A 51 1.51 11.79 -8.00
N LEU A 52 1.24 10.59 -7.50
CA LEU A 52 0.37 10.38 -6.35
C LEU A 52 0.92 11.11 -5.11
N PHE A 53 2.21 10.95 -4.84
CA PHE A 53 2.84 11.60 -3.69
C PHE A 53 2.84 13.12 -3.83
N ASN A 54 3.21 13.64 -5.01
CA ASN A 54 3.22 15.08 -5.27
C ASN A 54 1.84 15.72 -5.13
N GLU A 55 0.78 15.06 -5.62
CA GLU A 55 -0.58 15.58 -5.56
C GLU A 55 -1.19 15.47 -4.15
N ALA A 56 -0.81 14.45 -3.38
CA ALA A 56 -1.30 14.25 -2.03
C ALA A 56 -0.53 15.04 -0.95
N TYR A 57 0.68 15.50 -1.26
CA TYR A 57 1.51 16.28 -0.34
C TYR A 57 1.00 17.72 -0.22
N ASP A 58 0.68 18.14 1.00
CA ASP A 58 0.12 19.46 1.32
C ASP A 58 1.09 20.39 2.08
N GLY A 59 2.38 19.99 2.16
CA GLY A 59 3.43 20.73 2.90
C GLY A 59 3.59 20.27 4.35
N GLY A 60 2.82 19.29 4.79
CA GLY A 60 2.92 18.66 6.11
C GLY A 60 3.57 17.27 6.09
N ASP A 61 3.41 16.54 7.19
CA ASP A 61 3.80 15.13 7.24
C ASP A 61 2.88 14.31 6.32
N ALA A 62 3.45 13.47 5.47
CA ALA A 62 2.71 12.58 4.59
C ALA A 62 3.32 11.17 4.59
N LEU A 63 2.46 10.16 4.63
CA LEU A 63 2.84 8.76 4.53
C LEU A 63 1.86 8.05 3.58
N ILE A 64 2.33 7.64 2.43
CA ILE A 64 1.50 7.01 1.41
C ILE A 64 2.16 5.71 0.96
N SER A 65 1.35 4.68 0.78
CA SER A 65 1.75 3.43 0.14
C SER A 65 1.23 3.39 -1.30
N PRO A 66 2.01 3.76 -2.31
CA PRO A 66 1.57 3.73 -3.70
C PRO A 66 1.16 2.34 -4.16
N VAL A 67 1.82 1.30 -3.68
CA VAL A 67 1.49 -0.08 -4.04
C VAL A 67 0.13 -0.51 -3.47
N SER A 68 -0.26 -0.01 -2.28
CA SER A 68 -1.61 -0.25 -1.73
C SER A 68 -2.68 0.44 -2.54
N VAL A 69 -2.44 1.70 -2.95
CA VAL A 69 -3.36 2.43 -3.84
C VAL A 69 -3.50 1.72 -5.18
N LEU A 70 -2.39 1.30 -5.80
CA LEU A 70 -2.41 0.55 -7.06
C LEU A 70 -3.17 -0.77 -6.94
N ALA A 71 -3.04 -1.49 -5.82
CA ALA A 71 -3.74 -2.75 -5.62
C ALA A 71 -5.27 -2.56 -5.53
N ALA A 72 -5.71 -1.58 -4.74
CA ALA A 72 -7.14 -1.24 -4.65
C ALA A 72 -7.68 -0.75 -5.99
N MET A 73 -6.92 0.09 -6.69
CA MET A 73 -7.31 0.61 -8.00
C MET A 73 -7.28 -0.44 -9.10
N ALA A 74 -6.36 -1.40 -9.09
CA ALA A 74 -6.36 -2.51 -10.06
C ALA A 74 -7.60 -3.40 -9.92
N MET A 75 -8.06 -3.66 -8.68
CA MET A 75 -9.34 -4.34 -8.46
C MET A 75 -10.53 -3.49 -8.94
N THR A 76 -10.48 -2.18 -8.73
CA THR A 76 -11.51 -1.23 -9.20
C THR A 76 -11.56 -1.19 -10.73
N GLU A 77 -10.39 -1.11 -11.37
CA GLU A 77 -10.21 -1.09 -12.83
C GLU A 77 -10.77 -2.36 -13.50
N ALA A 78 -10.65 -3.53 -12.88
CA ALA A 78 -11.22 -4.77 -13.38
C ALA A 78 -12.75 -4.67 -13.63
N GLY A 79 -13.45 -3.87 -12.82
CA GLY A 79 -14.86 -3.59 -12.97
C GLY A 79 -15.21 -2.39 -13.85
N ALA A 80 -14.22 -1.55 -14.22
CA ALA A 80 -14.42 -0.35 -15.02
C ALA A 80 -14.65 -0.67 -16.49
N ARG A 81 -15.38 0.21 -17.20
CA ARG A 81 -15.66 0.12 -18.64
C ARG A 81 -15.58 1.51 -19.28
N GLY A 82 -15.48 1.53 -20.61
CA GLY A 82 -15.59 2.76 -21.42
C GLY A 82 -14.63 3.85 -21.00
N GLU A 83 -15.12 5.08 -20.82
CA GLU A 83 -14.31 6.25 -20.50
C GLU A 83 -13.72 6.16 -19.07
N THR A 84 -14.43 5.57 -18.12
CA THR A 84 -13.93 5.34 -16.76
C THR A 84 -12.66 4.48 -16.78
N LEU A 85 -12.68 3.37 -17.52
CA LEU A 85 -11.50 2.53 -17.70
C LEU A 85 -10.36 3.30 -18.37
N ALA A 86 -10.63 4.01 -19.47
CA ALA A 86 -9.62 4.76 -20.21
C ALA A 86 -8.93 5.82 -19.32
N GLN A 87 -9.69 6.53 -18.48
CA GLN A 87 -9.12 7.50 -17.53
C GLN A 87 -8.24 6.84 -16.47
N MET A 88 -8.60 5.65 -16.01
CA MET A 88 -7.78 4.90 -15.06
C MET A 88 -6.47 4.43 -15.70
N GLU A 89 -6.52 3.84 -16.90
CA GLU A 89 -5.34 3.42 -17.67
C GLU A 89 -4.40 4.61 -17.98
N ASP A 90 -4.94 5.76 -18.37
CA ASP A 90 -4.16 6.98 -18.61
C ASP A 90 -3.48 7.49 -17.33
N ALA A 91 -4.15 7.45 -16.19
CA ALA A 91 -3.59 7.87 -14.91
C ALA A 91 -2.47 6.94 -14.44
N PHE A 92 -2.61 5.64 -14.62
CA PHE A 92 -1.57 4.65 -14.28
C PHE A 92 -0.45 4.59 -15.32
N GLY A 93 -0.72 5.00 -16.56
CA GLY A 93 0.23 4.94 -17.68
C GLY A 93 0.45 3.54 -18.24
N VAL A 94 -0.41 2.60 -17.90
CA VAL A 94 -0.43 1.22 -18.41
C VAL A 94 -1.88 0.76 -18.61
N ASP A 95 -2.08 -0.21 -19.49
CA ASP A 95 -3.38 -0.87 -19.64
C ASP A 95 -3.69 -1.81 -18.46
N ALA A 96 -4.96 -2.12 -18.28
CA ALA A 96 -5.48 -2.93 -17.19
C ALA A 96 -4.86 -4.35 -17.14
N GLU A 97 -4.51 -4.95 -18.28
CA GLU A 97 -3.88 -6.27 -18.30
C GLU A 97 -2.45 -6.19 -17.73
N THR A 98 -1.67 -5.21 -18.16
CA THR A 98 -0.31 -4.96 -17.65
C THR A 98 -0.34 -4.68 -16.15
N MET A 99 -1.29 -3.87 -15.67
CA MET A 99 -1.44 -3.58 -14.23
C MET A 99 -1.74 -4.86 -13.42
N ARG A 100 -2.66 -5.70 -13.88
CA ARG A 100 -3.01 -6.97 -13.20
C ARG A 100 -1.83 -7.93 -13.15
N LEU A 101 -1.07 -8.06 -14.25
CA LEU A 101 0.14 -8.90 -14.28
C LEU A 101 1.22 -8.37 -13.34
N ALA A 102 1.42 -7.06 -13.27
CA ALA A 102 2.36 -6.43 -12.36
C ALA A 102 1.96 -6.66 -10.89
N LEU A 103 0.68 -6.51 -10.56
CA LEU A 103 0.20 -6.76 -9.19
C LEU A 103 0.35 -8.24 -8.82
N ALA A 104 -0.02 -9.17 -9.71
CA ALA A 104 0.15 -10.60 -9.47
C ALA A 104 1.64 -10.97 -9.23
N ALA A 105 2.55 -10.39 -10.03
CA ALA A 105 3.98 -10.57 -9.83
C ALA A 105 4.47 -10.01 -8.49
N TYR A 106 3.98 -8.82 -8.10
CA TYR A 106 4.31 -8.21 -6.82
C TYR A 106 3.80 -9.05 -5.64
N MET A 107 2.54 -9.50 -5.68
CA MET A 107 1.96 -10.39 -4.67
C MET A 107 2.80 -11.66 -4.46
N GLY A 108 3.21 -12.31 -5.56
CA GLY A 108 4.11 -13.46 -5.50
C GLY A 108 5.51 -13.12 -4.96
N ALA A 109 6.01 -11.91 -5.23
CA ALA A 109 7.34 -11.48 -4.76
C ALA A 109 7.37 -11.16 -3.25
N VAL A 110 6.26 -10.71 -2.67
CA VAL A 110 6.19 -10.36 -1.24
C VAL A 110 5.76 -11.54 -0.36
N GLU A 111 5.26 -12.62 -0.93
CA GLU A 111 4.85 -13.81 -0.17
C GLU A 111 6.00 -14.37 0.66
N GLY A 112 5.76 -14.54 1.97
CA GLY A 112 6.76 -15.06 2.92
C GLY A 112 7.93 -14.12 3.20
N THR A 113 7.79 -12.83 2.92
CA THR A 113 8.77 -11.79 3.23
C THR A 113 8.33 -10.94 4.43
N GLU A 114 9.07 -9.86 4.67
CA GLU A 114 8.79 -8.85 5.71
C GLU A 114 7.57 -7.96 5.36
N ALA A 115 7.18 -7.91 4.08
CA ALA A 115 5.97 -7.22 3.63
C ALA A 115 4.81 -8.23 3.59
N LYS A 116 3.69 -7.86 4.22
CA LYS A 116 2.44 -8.62 4.21
C LYS A 116 1.41 -7.81 3.47
N MET A 117 0.91 -8.32 2.38
CA MET A 117 -0.11 -7.67 1.57
C MET A 117 -1.30 -8.60 1.40
N ALA A 118 -2.48 -8.10 1.67
CA ALA A 118 -3.73 -8.82 1.51
C ALA A 118 -4.79 -7.92 0.86
N ASN A 119 -5.67 -8.55 0.09
CA ASN A 119 -6.77 -7.87 -0.59
C ASN A 119 -8.08 -8.54 -0.25
N SER A 120 -9.15 -7.78 -0.16
CA SER A 120 -10.49 -8.33 0.01
C SER A 120 -11.55 -7.51 -0.70
N ILE A 121 -12.63 -8.20 -1.10
CA ILE A 121 -13.84 -7.63 -1.67
C ILE A 121 -15.01 -7.97 -0.77
N TRP A 122 -15.67 -6.95 -0.29
CA TRP A 122 -16.89 -7.08 0.52
C TRP A 122 -18.03 -6.50 -0.29
N PHE A 123 -19.08 -7.24 -0.50
CA PHE A 123 -20.24 -6.75 -1.23
C PHE A 123 -21.54 -7.01 -0.48
N ARG A 124 -22.51 -6.15 -0.75
CA ARG A 124 -23.82 -6.16 -0.10
C ARG A 124 -24.65 -7.36 -0.56
N ASP A 125 -25.15 -8.16 0.41
CA ASP A 125 -26.00 -9.33 0.21
C ASP A 125 -27.38 -9.14 0.87
N ASP A 126 -28.14 -8.14 0.39
CA ASP A 126 -29.51 -7.89 0.79
C ASP A 126 -30.48 -7.88 -0.41
N GLY A 127 -30.00 -8.32 -1.58
CA GLY A 127 -30.75 -8.35 -2.82
C GLY A 127 -30.78 -7.01 -3.57
N THR A 128 -30.06 -5.99 -3.10
CA THR A 128 -29.94 -4.70 -3.81
C THR A 128 -28.75 -4.62 -4.74
N PHE A 129 -27.79 -5.53 -4.59
CA PHE A 129 -26.62 -5.67 -5.44
C PHE A 129 -26.43 -7.13 -5.89
N GLU A 130 -26.13 -7.33 -7.19
CA GLU A 130 -25.78 -8.63 -7.77
C GLU A 130 -24.38 -8.49 -8.38
N PRO A 131 -23.32 -9.09 -7.78
CA PRO A 131 -21.97 -8.99 -8.28
C PRO A 131 -21.78 -9.80 -9.56
N ASP A 132 -20.94 -9.29 -10.46
CA ASP A 132 -20.48 -10.06 -11.62
C ASP A 132 -19.48 -11.13 -11.16
N GLN A 133 -19.75 -12.39 -11.50
CA GLN A 133 -18.94 -13.52 -11.05
C GLN A 133 -17.56 -13.56 -11.71
N ASP A 134 -17.47 -13.10 -12.96
CA ASP A 134 -16.19 -13.04 -13.69
C ASP A 134 -15.29 -11.96 -13.06
N PHE A 135 -15.84 -10.82 -12.65
CA PHE A 135 -15.14 -9.78 -11.90
C PHE A 135 -14.56 -10.30 -10.59
N LEU A 136 -15.38 -10.98 -9.78
CA LEU A 136 -14.92 -11.56 -8.52
C LEU A 136 -13.82 -12.61 -8.74
N ALA A 137 -14.00 -13.50 -9.71
CA ALA A 137 -13.02 -14.51 -10.06
C ALA A 137 -11.70 -13.90 -10.56
N GLU A 138 -11.79 -12.85 -11.37
CA GLU A 138 -10.63 -12.11 -11.87
C GLU A 138 -9.84 -11.48 -10.73
N CYS A 139 -10.49 -10.73 -9.83
CA CYS A 139 -9.85 -10.12 -8.66
C CYS A 139 -9.22 -11.16 -7.71
N ALA A 140 -9.90 -12.27 -7.46
CA ALA A 140 -9.32 -13.37 -6.69
C ALA A 140 -8.09 -13.98 -7.35
N SER A 141 -8.07 -14.04 -8.69
CA SER A 141 -6.97 -14.62 -9.46
C SER A 141 -5.71 -13.76 -9.45
N PHE A 142 -5.81 -12.45 -9.76
CA PHE A 142 -4.62 -11.60 -9.90
C PHE A 142 -4.21 -10.90 -8.60
N ALA A 143 -5.19 -10.54 -7.75
CA ALA A 143 -4.94 -9.83 -6.49
C ALA A 143 -4.96 -10.75 -5.25
N GLY A 144 -5.31 -12.02 -5.41
CA GLY A 144 -5.49 -12.95 -4.28
C GLY A 144 -6.59 -12.49 -3.33
N ALA A 145 -7.62 -11.78 -3.84
CA ALA A 145 -8.62 -11.16 -3.00
C ALA A 145 -9.53 -12.19 -2.31
N ASP A 146 -9.71 -12.04 -1.00
CA ASP A 146 -10.76 -12.71 -0.24
C ASP A 146 -12.12 -12.11 -0.59
N ILE A 147 -13.16 -12.94 -0.75
CA ILE A 147 -14.49 -12.49 -1.20
C ILE A 147 -15.52 -12.75 -0.11
N PHE A 148 -16.26 -11.70 0.27
CA PHE A 148 -17.26 -11.74 1.33
C PHE A 148 -18.59 -11.11 0.91
N ALA A 149 -19.68 -11.88 1.01
CA ALA A 149 -21.04 -11.38 0.87
C ALA A 149 -21.62 -11.09 2.26
N ARG A 150 -22.04 -9.86 2.53
CA ARG A 150 -22.55 -9.45 3.86
C ARG A 150 -23.72 -8.47 3.76
N GLU A 151 -24.62 -8.55 4.72
CA GLU A 151 -25.52 -7.43 4.98
C GLU A 151 -24.69 -6.26 5.52
N PHE A 152 -24.72 -5.11 4.84
CA PHE A 152 -23.93 -3.93 5.24
C PHE A 152 -24.55 -3.23 6.46
N ASN A 153 -24.07 -3.61 7.62
CA ASN A 153 -24.49 -3.13 8.94
C ASN A 153 -23.27 -3.03 9.88
N ASP A 154 -23.50 -2.67 11.14
CA ASP A 154 -22.42 -2.55 12.15
C ASP A 154 -21.61 -3.84 12.34
N ALA A 155 -22.19 -5.02 12.08
CA ALA A 155 -21.46 -6.28 12.18
C ALA A 155 -20.47 -6.44 11.01
N ALA A 156 -20.88 -6.11 9.80
CA ALA A 156 -19.99 -6.11 8.64
C ALA A 156 -18.87 -5.08 8.79
N CYS A 157 -19.16 -3.88 9.33
CA CYS A 157 -18.14 -2.88 9.63
C CYS A 157 -17.05 -3.44 10.56
N ARG A 158 -17.46 -4.07 11.66
CA ARG A 158 -16.49 -4.72 12.59
C ARG A 158 -15.74 -5.87 11.96
N GLU A 159 -16.36 -6.64 11.07
CA GLU A 159 -15.74 -7.77 10.39
C GLU A 159 -14.65 -7.29 9.41
N ILE A 160 -14.90 -6.20 8.66
CA ILE A 160 -13.92 -5.56 7.79
C ILE A 160 -12.73 -5.06 8.62
N ASN A 161 -12.96 -4.35 9.71
CA ASN A 161 -11.91 -3.87 10.61
C ASN A 161 -11.09 -5.03 11.20
N SER A 162 -11.76 -6.10 11.67
CA SER A 162 -11.09 -7.31 12.16
C SER A 162 -10.20 -7.96 11.08
N TRP A 163 -10.72 -8.07 9.84
CA TRP A 163 -9.95 -8.63 8.74
C TRP A 163 -8.67 -7.82 8.47
N VAL A 164 -8.77 -6.49 8.45
CA VAL A 164 -7.59 -5.62 8.28
C VAL A 164 -6.60 -5.78 9.44
N SER A 165 -7.07 -5.78 10.67
CA SER A 165 -6.23 -5.97 11.85
C SER A 165 -5.50 -7.31 11.82
N GLU A 166 -6.18 -8.39 11.45
CA GLU A 166 -5.58 -9.73 11.33
C GLU A 166 -4.49 -9.79 10.24
N HIS A 167 -4.69 -9.10 9.10
CA HIS A 167 -3.74 -9.09 7.99
C HIS A 167 -2.60 -8.06 8.13
N THR A 168 -2.68 -7.20 9.15
CA THR A 168 -1.63 -6.23 9.49
C THR A 168 -0.97 -6.50 10.84
N ASP A 169 -1.14 -7.70 11.42
CA ASP A 169 -0.63 -8.07 12.76
C ASP A 169 -1.05 -7.05 13.85
N GLY A 170 -2.22 -6.46 13.72
CA GLY A 170 -2.74 -5.44 14.63
C GLY A 170 -2.14 -4.03 14.45
N MET A 171 -1.37 -3.79 13.38
CA MET A 171 -0.82 -2.45 13.11
C MET A 171 -1.90 -1.46 12.69
N ILE A 172 -2.97 -1.95 12.05
CA ILE A 172 -4.15 -1.17 11.66
C ILE A 172 -5.36 -1.82 12.31
N GLU A 173 -6.02 -1.13 13.23
CA GLU A 173 -7.15 -1.70 13.98
C GLU A 173 -8.49 -1.34 13.36
N ASP A 174 -8.69 -0.09 12.96
CA ASP A 174 -9.96 0.43 12.44
C ASP A 174 -9.75 1.26 11.16
N ILE A 175 -10.40 0.84 10.06
CA ILE A 175 -10.43 1.60 8.79
C ILE A 175 -11.82 2.15 8.47
N LEU A 176 -12.86 1.60 9.10
CA LEU A 176 -14.26 2.00 8.90
C LEU A 176 -14.92 2.31 10.22
N GLY A 177 -15.51 3.52 10.32
CA GLY A 177 -16.39 3.90 11.44
C GLY A 177 -17.83 3.44 11.26
N GLU A 178 -18.35 3.58 10.04
CA GLU A 178 -19.71 3.19 9.66
C GLU A 178 -19.77 2.83 8.17
N ILE A 179 -20.77 2.07 7.77
CA ILE A 179 -21.04 1.74 6.37
C ILE A 179 -22.22 2.60 5.87
N PRO A 180 -22.02 3.46 4.86
CA PRO A 180 -23.09 4.23 4.25
C PRO A 180 -24.20 3.33 3.70
N SER A 181 -25.46 3.81 3.79
CA SER A 181 -26.63 3.01 3.40
C SER A 181 -26.71 2.70 1.90
N ASP A 182 -26.02 3.46 1.08
CA ASP A 182 -25.94 3.34 -0.38
C ASP A 182 -24.64 2.64 -0.85
N ALA A 183 -23.71 2.33 0.06
CA ALA A 183 -22.51 1.53 -0.28
C ALA A 183 -22.92 0.13 -0.73
N VAL A 184 -22.38 -0.33 -1.84
CA VAL A 184 -22.65 -1.66 -2.41
C VAL A 184 -21.45 -2.59 -2.34
N MET A 185 -20.23 -2.04 -2.28
CA MET A 185 -18.99 -2.82 -2.27
C MET A 185 -17.87 -2.06 -1.57
N TYR A 186 -16.99 -2.77 -0.89
CA TYR A 186 -15.67 -2.32 -0.44
C TYR A 186 -14.59 -3.17 -1.08
N LEU A 187 -13.62 -2.52 -1.69
CA LEU A 187 -12.38 -3.10 -2.17
C LEU A 187 -11.29 -2.66 -1.20
N VAL A 188 -10.73 -3.60 -0.47
CA VAL A 188 -9.81 -3.31 0.64
C VAL A 188 -8.44 -3.90 0.31
N ASN A 189 -7.41 -3.07 0.43
CA ASN A 189 -6.03 -3.52 0.50
C ASN A 189 -5.48 -3.26 1.90
N ALA A 190 -4.77 -4.21 2.45
CA ALA A 190 -4.02 -4.10 3.69
C ALA A 190 -2.55 -4.42 3.42
N LEU A 191 -1.65 -3.52 3.82
CA LEU A 191 -0.21 -3.71 3.72
C LEU A 191 0.43 -3.41 5.08
N ALA A 192 1.20 -4.37 5.58
CA ALA A 192 2.07 -4.20 6.73
C ALA A 192 3.51 -4.50 6.35
N PHE A 193 4.45 -3.75 6.91
CA PHE A 193 5.87 -3.98 6.73
C PHE A 193 6.59 -3.87 8.07
N GLU A 194 7.24 -4.95 8.48
CA GLU A 194 8.05 -5.01 9.70
C GLU A 194 9.37 -5.70 9.39
N ALA A 195 10.48 -4.99 9.57
CA ALA A 195 11.79 -5.52 9.25
C ALA A 195 12.88 -4.95 10.16
N ASP A 196 13.84 -5.79 10.51
CA ASP A 196 15.06 -5.39 11.19
C ASP A 196 16.08 -4.81 10.21
N TRP A 197 16.89 -3.87 10.66
CA TRP A 197 18.02 -3.37 9.89
C TRP A 197 19.08 -4.48 9.67
N ALA A 198 19.68 -4.54 8.50
CA ALA A 198 20.83 -5.42 8.24
C ALA A 198 22.02 -5.09 9.16
N SER A 199 22.18 -3.82 9.50
CA SER A 199 23.11 -3.31 10.51
C SER A 199 22.32 -2.48 11.52
N GLU A 200 22.06 -3.07 12.68
CA GLU A 200 21.31 -2.43 13.75
C GLU A 200 22.14 -1.32 14.42
N TYR A 201 21.47 -0.23 14.80
CA TYR A 201 22.10 0.82 15.57
C TYR A 201 22.42 0.32 17.00
N GLN A 202 23.66 0.52 17.42
CA GLN A 202 24.08 0.19 18.78
C GLN A 202 23.62 1.30 19.75
N GLU A 203 23.48 0.98 21.04
CA GLU A 203 23.00 1.92 22.06
C GLU A 203 23.76 3.26 22.05
N HIS A 204 25.08 3.23 21.85
CA HIS A 204 25.90 4.44 21.82
C HIS A 204 25.72 5.30 20.54
N GLN A 205 25.12 4.73 19.48
CA GLN A 205 24.81 5.41 18.23
C GLN A 205 23.45 6.12 18.28
N VAL A 206 22.61 5.83 19.28
CA VAL A 206 21.31 6.48 19.48
C VAL A 206 21.40 7.41 20.67
N ARG A 207 21.36 8.72 20.42
CA ARG A 207 21.52 9.74 21.47
C ARG A 207 20.86 11.05 21.09
N ASP A 208 20.62 11.89 22.06
CA ASP A 208 20.11 13.25 21.82
C ASP A 208 21.01 14.02 20.85
N GLY A 209 20.38 14.66 19.89
CA GLY A 209 21.03 15.49 18.88
C GLY A 209 20.09 16.58 18.39
N VAL A 210 20.57 17.37 17.45
CA VAL A 210 19.79 18.44 16.83
C VAL A 210 19.34 17.99 15.45
N PHE A 211 18.04 18.07 15.21
CA PHE A 211 17.45 17.97 13.88
C PHE A 211 17.13 19.38 13.38
N HIS A 212 17.70 19.74 12.24
CA HIS A 212 17.52 21.04 11.61
C HIS A 212 16.26 21.01 10.73
N ALA A 213 15.11 21.30 11.34
CA ALA A 213 13.85 21.39 10.61
C ALA A 213 13.69 22.80 9.98
N GLU A 214 12.82 22.92 8.98
CA GLU A 214 12.56 24.19 8.29
C GLU A 214 12.07 25.29 9.24
N ASP A 215 11.30 24.92 10.26
CA ASP A 215 10.78 25.81 11.32
C ASP A 215 11.75 26.04 12.48
N GLY A 216 12.99 25.52 12.39
CA GLY A 216 14.07 25.69 13.34
C GLY A 216 14.58 24.39 13.97
N ASP A 217 15.61 24.52 14.76
CA ASP A 217 16.30 23.40 15.42
C ASP A 217 15.40 22.70 16.42
N LYS A 218 15.34 21.37 16.36
CA LYS A 218 14.60 20.49 17.28
C LYS A 218 15.54 19.47 17.91
N THR A 219 15.39 19.24 19.21
CA THR A 219 16.08 18.11 19.88
C THR A 219 15.33 16.83 19.56
N ALA A 220 16.03 15.83 19.06
CA ALA A 220 15.50 14.52 18.77
C ALA A 220 16.47 13.41 19.17
N GLN A 221 15.96 12.19 19.34
CA GLN A 221 16.79 11.00 19.41
C GLN A 221 17.33 10.74 18.02
N MET A 222 18.63 11.03 17.82
CA MET A 222 19.31 10.86 16.54
C MET A 222 20.02 9.52 16.50
N MET A 223 19.88 8.84 15.38
CA MET A 223 20.54 7.57 15.04
C MET A 223 21.75 7.90 14.15
N TYR A 224 22.97 7.68 14.67
CA TYR A 224 24.21 7.94 13.95
C TYR A 224 24.76 6.63 13.38
N GLY A 225 25.10 6.62 12.12
CA GLY A 225 25.60 5.42 11.45
C GLY A 225 26.50 5.72 10.25
N ASP A 226 27.08 4.65 9.72
CA ASP A 226 27.87 4.67 8.48
C ASP A 226 27.16 3.74 7.49
N GLU A 227 26.61 4.31 6.43
CA GLU A 227 25.95 3.55 5.37
C GLU A 227 26.89 3.38 4.18
N GLN A 228 26.59 2.43 3.30
CA GLN A 228 27.49 2.04 2.21
C GLN A 228 26.93 2.39 0.83
N THR A 229 25.77 3.01 0.77
CA THR A 229 25.12 3.38 -0.50
C THR A 229 24.71 4.83 -0.46
N TYR A 230 25.35 5.62 -1.30
CA TYR A 230 25.05 7.03 -1.51
C TYR A 230 24.03 7.20 -2.63
N LEU A 231 23.05 8.05 -2.39
CA LEU A 231 22.05 8.46 -3.36
C LEU A 231 22.22 9.93 -3.70
N SER A 232 21.99 10.28 -4.96
CA SER A 232 22.00 11.68 -5.41
C SER A 232 21.05 11.89 -6.57
N GLY A 233 20.56 13.11 -6.69
CA GLY A 233 19.71 13.58 -7.78
C GLY A 233 19.78 15.11 -7.90
N GLU A 234 18.90 15.67 -8.71
CA GLU A 234 18.83 17.13 -8.84
C GLU A 234 18.22 17.75 -7.57
N GLY A 235 19.03 18.51 -6.84
CA GLY A 235 18.61 19.23 -5.64
C GLY A 235 18.52 18.38 -4.36
N PHE A 236 19.07 17.18 -4.34
CA PHE A 236 19.13 16.35 -3.13
C PHE A 236 20.31 15.40 -3.11
N THR A 237 20.66 15.01 -1.90
CA THR A 237 21.53 13.87 -1.60
C THR A 237 20.79 12.89 -0.69
N GLY A 238 21.36 11.70 -0.50
CA GLY A 238 20.71 10.71 0.36
C GLY A 238 21.56 9.48 0.60
N PHE A 239 20.97 8.53 1.29
CA PHE A 239 21.59 7.22 1.51
C PHE A 239 20.54 6.11 1.46
N MET A 240 21.01 4.90 1.25
CA MET A 240 20.18 3.71 1.35
C MET A 240 20.67 2.82 2.50
N LYS A 241 19.74 2.40 3.35
CA LYS A 241 19.99 1.49 4.47
C LYS A 241 19.21 0.18 4.23
N PRO A 242 19.92 -0.96 4.04
CA PRO A 242 19.25 -2.23 3.79
C PRO A 242 18.63 -2.80 5.07
N TYR A 243 17.50 -3.49 4.91
CA TYR A 243 16.95 -4.38 5.91
C TYR A 243 17.59 -5.77 5.85
N LYS A 244 17.44 -6.59 6.90
CA LYS A 244 17.88 -7.99 6.93
C LYS A 244 17.36 -8.74 5.70
N GLY A 245 18.18 -9.63 5.15
CA GLY A 245 17.82 -10.35 3.93
C GLY A 245 18.11 -9.59 2.64
N GLY A 246 18.29 -8.25 2.67
CA GLY A 246 18.70 -7.44 1.51
C GLY A 246 17.66 -7.31 0.40
N ARG A 247 16.41 -7.71 0.64
CA ARG A 247 15.31 -7.58 -0.31
C ARG A 247 14.72 -6.18 -0.31
N TYR A 248 14.68 -5.56 0.85
CA TYR A 248 14.16 -4.22 1.09
C TYR A 248 15.25 -3.30 1.60
N ALA A 249 15.11 -2.03 1.31
CA ALA A 249 15.98 -0.99 1.82
C ALA A 249 15.17 0.29 2.09
N PHE A 250 15.58 1.02 3.10
CA PHE A 250 15.12 2.37 3.36
C PHE A 250 15.99 3.36 2.62
N ALA A 251 15.40 4.28 1.87
CA ALA A 251 16.08 5.40 1.24
C ALA A 251 15.71 6.69 1.97
N ALA A 252 16.71 7.42 2.46
CA ALA A 252 16.53 8.76 3.02
C ALA A 252 17.06 9.78 2.02
N LEU A 253 16.24 10.79 1.72
CA LEU A 253 16.60 11.90 0.84
C LEU A 253 16.63 13.19 1.65
N LEU A 254 17.67 13.99 1.45
CA LEU A 254 17.87 15.28 2.08
C LEU A 254 17.96 16.36 1.01
N PRO A 255 17.09 17.37 1.02
CA PRO A 255 17.22 18.52 0.10
C PRO A 255 18.58 19.20 0.23
N ASP A 256 19.15 19.63 -0.89
CA ASP A 256 20.37 20.44 -0.88
C ASP A 256 20.11 21.81 -0.24
N GLU A 257 21.18 22.46 0.23
CA GLU A 257 21.09 23.78 0.85
C GLU A 257 20.42 24.79 -0.09
N GLY A 258 19.29 25.35 0.37
CA GLY A 258 18.48 26.29 -0.40
C GLY A 258 17.39 25.66 -1.26
N VAL A 259 17.29 24.35 -1.26
CA VAL A 259 16.16 23.59 -1.81
C VAL A 259 15.28 23.19 -0.61
N GLY A 260 14.11 23.78 -0.46
CA GLY A 260 13.16 23.37 0.58
C GLY A 260 12.56 21.99 0.30
N LEU A 261 11.90 21.40 1.30
CA LEU A 261 11.24 20.09 1.16
C LEU A 261 10.19 20.11 0.03
N ASP A 262 9.39 21.18 -0.08
CA ASP A 262 8.41 21.38 -1.16
C ASP A 262 9.09 21.34 -2.54
N GLY A 263 10.27 21.93 -2.66
CA GLY A 263 11.06 21.91 -3.89
C GLY A 263 11.55 20.52 -4.25
N LEU A 264 12.03 19.76 -3.25
CA LEU A 264 12.42 18.37 -3.45
C LEU A 264 11.21 17.53 -3.88
N VAL A 265 10.11 17.57 -3.13
CA VAL A 265 8.90 16.80 -3.44
C VAL A 265 8.42 17.09 -4.85
N SER A 266 8.31 18.38 -5.24
CA SER A 266 7.88 18.79 -6.58
C SER A 266 8.83 18.36 -7.71
N SER A 267 10.10 18.07 -7.40
CA SER A 267 11.08 17.58 -8.38
C SER A 267 11.04 16.06 -8.58
N LEU A 268 10.37 15.32 -7.68
CA LEU A 268 10.27 13.87 -7.80
C LEU A 268 9.40 13.49 -9.01
N SER A 269 9.95 12.66 -9.86
CA SER A 269 9.27 12.00 -10.98
C SER A 269 9.65 10.53 -11.00
N GLY A 270 8.92 9.72 -11.76
CA GLY A 270 9.27 8.32 -11.94
C GLY A 270 10.68 8.14 -12.54
N GLU A 271 11.07 9.03 -13.46
CA GLU A 271 12.42 9.05 -14.02
C GLU A 271 13.46 9.42 -12.95
N ALA A 272 13.20 10.44 -12.12
CA ALA A 272 14.09 10.83 -11.04
C ALA A 272 14.30 9.70 -10.03
N LEU A 273 13.23 9.03 -9.60
CA LEU A 273 13.29 7.88 -8.69
C LEU A 273 14.05 6.71 -9.30
N SER A 274 13.76 6.35 -10.55
CA SER A 274 14.42 5.25 -11.25
C SER A 274 15.90 5.54 -11.49
N SER A 275 16.23 6.78 -11.90
CA SER A 275 17.60 7.23 -12.12
C SER A 275 18.42 7.27 -10.84
N MET A 276 17.84 7.76 -9.74
CA MET A 276 18.47 7.76 -8.42
C MET A 276 18.86 6.34 -8.00
N LEU A 277 17.96 5.38 -8.15
CA LEU A 277 18.24 3.97 -7.79
C LEU A 277 19.27 3.33 -8.74
N ALA A 278 19.18 3.61 -10.03
CA ALA A 278 20.13 3.08 -11.03
C ALA A 278 21.55 3.64 -10.88
N ASN A 279 21.68 4.87 -10.39
CA ASN A 279 22.93 5.59 -10.19
C ASN A 279 23.42 5.55 -8.74
N ALA A 280 22.83 4.71 -7.88
CA ALA A 280 23.28 4.54 -6.50
C ALA A 280 24.76 4.13 -6.44
N GLU A 281 25.56 4.86 -5.67
CA GLU A 281 27.02 4.66 -5.61
C GLU A 281 27.42 3.93 -4.33
N GLY A 282 28.33 2.95 -4.47
CA GLY A 282 28.99 2.32 -3.32
C GLY A 282 29.99 3.30 -2.69
N ALA A 283 29.59 3.96 -1.61
CA ALA A 283 30.41 4.92 -0.89
C ALA A 283 30.12 4.87 0.61
N ALA A 284 31.12 5.18 1.45
CA ALA A 284 30.90 5.36 2.87
C ALA A 284 30.21 6.72 3.12
N VAL A 285 29.05 6.66 3.76
CA VAL A 285 28.21 7.84 4.07
C VAL A 285 28.02 7.90 5.58
N GLU A 286 28.60 8.92 6.23
CA GLU A 286 28.26 9.22 7.64
C GLU A 286 26.85 9.77 7.71
N THR A 287 25.98 9.13 8.50
CA THR A 287 24.58 9.47 8.58
C THR A 287 24.14 9.88 9.98
N ALA A 288 23.21 10.81 10.05
CA ALA A 288 22.48 11.16 11.27
C ALA A 288 21.00 11.33 10.91
N MET A 289 20.15 10.45 11.41
CA MET A 289 18.71 10.44 11.13
C MET A 289 17.93 10.45 12.44
N PRO A 290 16.88 11.24 12.60
CA PRO A 290 16.03 11.16 13.78
C PRO A 290 15.32 9.81 13.84
N SER A 291 15.11 9.27 15.02
CA SER A 291 14.09 8.26 15.26
C SER A 291 12.73 8.96 15.20
N PHE A 292 11.83 8.49 14.38
CA PHE A 292 10.52 9.11 14.20
C PHE A 292 9.40 8.07 14.14
N SER A 293 8.20 8.51 14.42
CA SER A 293 6.95 7.82 14.10
C SER A 293 6.04 8.81 13.39
N SER A 294 5.26 8.33 12.44
CA SER A 294 4.28 9.13 11.70
C SER A 294 3.00 8.34 11.58
N GLU A 295 1.87 9.02 11.76
CA GLU A 295 0.53 8.53 11.47
C GLU A 295 -0.08 9.45 10.42
N TYR A 296 -0.72 8.88 9.41
CA TYR A 296 -1.31 9.64 8.32
C TYR A 296 -2.60 8.98 7.88
N ASP A 297 -3.66 9.75 7.88
CA ASP A 297 -4.99 9.39 7.39
C ASP A 297 -5.39 10.41 6.33
N ALA A 298 -5.69 9.95 5.11
CA ALA A 298 -6.03 10.81 4.00
C ALA A 298 -7.11 10.21 3.12
N GLU A 299 -8.07 11.03 2.76
CA GLU A 299 -9.04 10.76 1.72
C GLU A 299 -8.41 11.14 0.37
N LEU A 300 -8.22 10.15 -0.53
CA LEU A 300 -7.49 10.31 -1.79
C LEU A 300 -8.36 10.59 -3.02
N SER A 301 -9.70 10.70 -2.89
CA SER A 301 -10.60 10.96 -4.04
C SER A 301 -10.22 12.24 -4.77
N GLY A 302 -9.86 13.29 -4.04
CA GLY A 302 -9.40 14.57 -4.63
C GLY A 302 -8.14 14.37 -5.47
N THR A 303 -7.16 13.69 -4.91
CA THR A 303 -5.89 13.35 -5.54
C THR A 303 -6.10 12.51 -6.80
N LEU A 304 -6.88 11.43 -6.71
CA LEU A 304 -7.14 10.55 -7.84
C LEU A 304 -7.92 11.24 -8.97
N LYS A 305 -8.86 12.13 -8.63
CA LYS A 305 -9.55 12.99 -9.63
C LYS A 305 -8.57 13.93 -10.33
N ALA A 306 -7.65 14.54 -9.59
CA ALA A 306 -6.62 15.42 -10.15
C ALA A 306 -5.64 14.67 -11.06
N LEU A 307 -5.38 13.40 -10.76
CA LEU A 307 -4.58 12.51 -11.61
C LEU A 307 -5.30 12.05 -12.90
N GLY A 308 -6.57 12.43 -13.08
CA GLY A 308 -7.32 12.19 -14.32
C GLY A 308 -8.52 11.26 -14.20
N MET A 309 -8.74 10.60 -13.07
CA MET A 309 -9.81 9.61 -12.85
C MET A 309 -11.14 10.24 -12.44
N ALA A 310 -11.54 11.37 -13.04
CA ALA A 310 -12.70 12.14 -12.58
C ALA A 310 -14.02 11.37 -12.73
N ASP A 311 -14.19 10.61 -13.81
CA ASP A 311 -15.44 9.90 -14.09
C ASP A 311 -15.70 8.77 -13.10
N ALA A 312 -14.67 8.12 -12.58
CA ALA A 312 -14.79 7.05 -11.59
C ALA A 312 -15.51 7.50 -10.30
N PHE A 313 -15.46 8.80 -9.98
CA PHE A 313 -16.05 9.42 -8.79
C PHE A 313 -17.34 10.20 -9.08
N ASP A 314 -17.87 10.10 -10.27
CA ASP A 314 -19.09 10.82 -10.71
C ASP A 314 -20.23 9.81 -10.88
N GLY A 315 -21.23 9.87 -10.00
CA GLY A 315 -22.36 8.94 -10.02
C GLY A 315 -23.22 8.95 -11.31
N GLU A 316 -23.05 9.97 -12.18
CA GLU A 316 -23.74 10.02 -13.48
C GLU A 316 -22.86 9.53 -14.64
N ARG A 317 -21.53 9.53 -14.48
CA ARG A 317 -20.55 9.27 -15.55
C ARG A 317 -19.78 7.98 -15.36
N ALA A 318 -19.60 7.54 -14.11
CA ALA A 318 -18.89 6.30 -13.80
C ALA A 318 -19.51 5.11 -14.52
N ASP A 319 -18.68 4.28 -15.12
CA ASP A 319 -19.07 3.01 -15.71
C ASP A 319 -18.31 1.85 -15.04
N PHE A 320 -18.90 1.36 -13.95
CA PHE A 320 -18.48 0.15 -13.23
C PHE A 320 -19.45 -1.01 -13.46
N THR A 321 -20.08 -1.05 -14.62
CA THR A 321 -21.00 -2.13 -14.99
C THR A 321 -20.36 -3.52 -15.02
N GLY A 322 -19.02 -3.58 -15.07
CA GLY A 322 -18.27 -4.82 -14.92
C GLY A 322 -18.18 -5.36 -13.49
N MET A 323 -18.49 -4.56 -12.46
CA MET A 323 -18.55 -5.06 -11.07
C MET A 323 -19.83 -5.82 -10.76
N GLY A 324 -20.93 -5.50 -11.46
CA GLY A 324 -22.24 -6.07 -11.21
C GLY A 324 -23.38 -5.08 -11.43
N TYR A 325 -24.56 -5.46 -10.94
CA TYR A 325 -25.77 -4.66 -11.06
C TYR A 325 -26.30 -4.22 -9.70
N SER A 326 -26.59 -2.92 -9.54
CA SER A 326 -27.18 -2.36 -8.33
C SER A 326 -28.56 -1.77 -8.59
N THR A 327 -29.52 -2.07 -7.70
CA THR A 327 -30.85 -1.42 -7.70
C THR A 327 -30.84 -0.07 -6.96
N LEU A 328 -29.74 0.26 -6.27
CA LEU A 328 -29.57 1.54 -5.54
C LEU A 328 -29.15 2.69 -6.45
N GLY A 329 -28.70 2.39 -7.68
CA GLY A 329 -28.23 3.37 -8.65
C GLY A 329 -26.94 2.97 -9.34
N ASN A 330 -26.31 3.94 -10.01
CA ASN A 330 -25.03 3.72 -10.65
C ASN A 330 -23.92 3.48 -9.60
N ILE A 331 -22.95 2.66 -9.93
CA ILE A 331 -21.79 2.36 -9.07
C ILE A 331 -20.70 3.39 -9.38
N TYR A 332 -20.16 4.01 -8.36
CA TYR A 332 -19.06 4.98 -8.44
C TYR A 332 -18.21 4.92 -7.16
N ILE A 333 -17.00 5.45 -7.19
CA ILE A 333 -16.14 5.56 -6.00
C ILE A 333 -16.57 6.76 -5.16
N SER A 334 -16.76 6.55 -3.87
CA SER A 334 -17.19 7.60 -2.91
C SER A 334 -16.16 7.85 -1.83
#